data_342ee37e4bb00f87ca4ba615220b954d
#
_entry.id   342ee37e4bb00f87ca4ba615220b954d
#
_cell.length_a   1.000
_cell.length_b   1.000
_cell.length_c   1.000
_cell.angle_alpha   90.00
_cell.angle_beta   90.00
_cell.angle_gamma   90.00
#
_symmetry.space_group_name_H-M   'P 1'
#
loop_
_entity.id
_entity.type
_entity.pdbx_description
1 polymer ?
#
loop_
_entity_poly.entity_id
_entity_poly.type
_entity_poly.pdbx_seq_one_letter_code
_entity_poly.pdbx_strand_id
1 'polypeptide(L)'
;MPRSSRGGARGLVVVGDTTDDLGRLGRALAEHLDWPLLAEPTSGARGGPQALVRYAELLGAPAGAELSGRAQRVLVLGRPSLTRSVTALLARSDLPIDVVTATARWTDVAGTAAAVHAVGPGDRDAPGLAAALGLEPAPPSWTAAWHRAVDGLPDPPEGGEALTPDGVALAVYASCDPARAERAPDLVLGSSMTIRRLDRLAPPACGPAPAPIANRGLAGIDGTLATALGAALAQEDGAGVRAVVGDLTFLHDAMSLGRGRHEAEPDLQVVVVDDAGGAIFSTLEYPAVMAPRVFDRYFTAPQGADVAGLARALGARVSRPRTMSELRHVLAGPVRGLSVVHVCAGGCG
;
A
#
# COMPACT_ATOMS: atom_id res chain seq x y z
N MET A 1 -37.40 11.17 13.87
CA MET A 1 -36.39 10.19 14.26
C MET A 1 -35.68 10.71 15.51
N PRO A 2 -35.66 10.01 16.63
CA PRO A 2 -35.04 10.52 17.83
C PRO A 2 -33.53 10.61 17.69
N ARG A 3 -32.97 11.77 17.96
CA ARG A 3 -31.53 12.01 18.12
C ARG A 3 -31.04 11.18 19.32
N SER A 4 -30.27 10.12 19.06
CA SER A 4 -29.70 9.31 20.12
C SER A 4 -28.56 10.06 20.81
N SER A 5 -28.65 10.08 22.11
CA SER A 5 -27.64 10.20 23.19
C SER A 5 -26.27 10.81 22.85
N ARG A 6 -25.90 11.80 23.60
CA ARG A 6 -24.61 12.49 23.80
C ARG A 6 -23.44 11.54 24.18
N GLY A 7 -23.05 10.67 23.26
CA GLY A 7 -21.79 9.94 23.31
C GLY A 7 -21.18 10.09 21.94
N GLY A 8 -19.93 10.58 21.83
CA GLY A 8 -19.23 10.79 20.57
C GLY A 8 -19.35 9.56 19.65
N ALA A 9 -19.42 9.78 18.35
CA ALA A 9 -19.65 8.70 17.39
C ALA A 9 -18.41 7.80 17.29
N ARG A 10 -18.59 6.51 17.45
CA ARG A 10 -17.52 5.50 17.22
C ARG A 10 -17.38 5.24 15.74
N GLY A 11 -16.61 6.10 15.06
CA GLY A 11 -16.40 6.00 13.63
C GLY A 11 -15.07 5.35 13.27
N LEU A 12 -14.91 5.09 11.98
CA LEU A 12 -13.70 4.64 11.31
C LEU A 12 -13.44 5.52 10.08
N VAL A 13 -12.19 5.79 9.77
CA VAL A 13 -11.79 6.42 8.50
C VAL A 13 -11.03 5.38 7.68
N VAL A 14 -11.49 5.15 6.45
CA VAL A 14 -10.85 4.24 5.49
C VAL A 14 -10.36 5.08 4.32
N VAL A 15 -9.06 5.04 4.03
CA VAL A 15 -8.48 5.78 2.90
C VAL A 15 -7.78 4.80 1.97
N GLY A 16 -8.33 4.66 0.77
CA GLY A 16 -7.74 3.87 -0.29
C GLY A 16 -6.87 4.70 -1.23
N ASP A 17 -6.56 4.13 -2.40
CA ASP A 17 -5.83 4.81 -3.46
C ASP A 17 -6.47 6.14 -3.84
N THR A 18 -5.71 7.25 -3.76
CA THR A 18 -6.24 8.59 -4.01
C THR A 18 -5.12 9.61 -4.25
N THR A 19 -5.50 10.88 -4.47
CA THR A 19 -4.53 11.99 -4.52
C THR A 19 -4.03 12.36 -3.12
N ASP A 20 -2.82 12.88 -3.05
CA ASP A 20 -2.19 13.30 -1.79
C ASP A 20 -3.05 14.26 -0.97
N ASP A 21 -3.72 15.21 -1.63
CA ASP A 21 -4.59 16.17 -0.95
C ASP A 21 -5.77 15.49 -0.27
N LEU A 22 -6.43 14.54 -0.95
CA LEU A 22 -7.56 13.82 -0.37
C LEU A 22 -7.07 12.84 0.71
N GLY A 23 -5.88 12.26 0.54
CA GLY A 23 -5.23 11.45 1.56
C GLY A 23 -4.92 12.25 2.83
N ARG A 24 -4.32 13.44 2.69
CA ARG A 24 -4.08 14.36 3.82
C ARG A 24 -5.36 14.78 4.52
N LEU A 25 -6.43 15.05 3.77
CA LEU A 25 -7.74 15.33 4.35
C LEU A 25 -8.27 14.14 5.16
N GLY A 26 -8.15 12.91 4.64
CA GLY A 26 -8.57 11.70 5.36
C GLY A 26 -7.82 11.51 6.67
N ARG A 27 -6.49 11.73 6.67
CA ARG A 27 -5.68 11.72 7.89
C ARG A 27 -6.12 12.81 8.87
N ALA A 28 -6.26 14.05 8.41
CA ALA A 28 -6.68 15.18 9.25
C ALA A 28 -8.07 14.97 9.87
N LEU A 29 -8.99 14.34 9.13
CA LEU A 29 -10.31 13.95 9.66
C LEU A 29 -10.19 12.88 10.76
N ALA A 30 -9.36 11.87 10.55
CA ALA A 30 -9.11 10.84 11.57
C ALA A 30 -8.52 11.45 12.86
N GLU A 31 -7.55 12.36 12.72
CA GLU A 31 -6.93 13.07 13.85
C GLU A 31 -7.93 13.99 14.57
N HIS A 32 -8.72 14.77 13.81
CA HIS A 32 -9.72 15.67 14.38
C HIS A 32 -10.85 14.95 15.13
N LEU A 33 -11.28 13.80 14.58
CA LEU A 33 -12.39 13.01 15.11
C LEU A 33 -11.94 11.97 16.15
N ASP A 34 -10.64 11.79 16.34
CA ASP A 34 -10.06 10.67 17.11
C ASP A 34 -10.64 9.31 16.66
N TRP A 35 -10.76 9.12 15.34
CA TRP A 35 -11.23 7.89 14.73
C TRP A 35 -10.07 7.06 14.22
N PRO A 36 -10.08 5.72 14.45
CA PRO A 36 -9.08 4.83 13.86
C PRO A 36 -8.99 4.99 12.34
N LEU A 37 -7.77 5.06 11.82
CA LEU A 37 -7.47 5.26 10.41
C LEU A 37 -6.95 3.97 9.79
N LEU A 38 -7.66 3.45 8.78
CA LEU A 38 -7.30 2.32 7.96
C LEU A 38 -6.83 2.86 6.60
N ALA A 39 -5.53 3.04 6.43
CA ALA A 39 -4.96 3.71 5.25
C ALA A 39 -4.15 2.74 4.39
N GLU A 40 -4.56 2.54 3.14
CA GLU A 40 -3.79 1.77 2.16
C GLU A 40 -2.45 2.47 1.83
N PRO A 41 -1.40 1.77 1.35
CA PRO A 41 -0.09 2.37 1.08
C PRO A 41 -0.12 3.56 0.11
N THR A 42 -0.97 3.51 -0.93
CA THR A 42 -1.09 4.57 -1.95
C THR A 42 -2.05 5.69 -1.58
N SER A 43 -2.53 5.70 -0.33
CA SER A 43 -3.52 6.69 0.12
C SER A 43 -2.95 8.07 0.43
N GLY A 44 -1.63 8.21 0.65
CA GLY A 44 -1.03 9.43 1.21
C GLY A 44 -1.47 9.75 2.65
N ALA A 45 -2.30 8.89 3.25
CA ALA A 45 -2.87 9.09 4.59
C ALA A 45 -2.17 8.29 5.69
N ARG A 46 -1.23 7.38 5.35
CA ARG A 46 -0.65 6.41 6.28
C ARG A 46 0.31 7.04 7.28
N GLY A 47 -0.22 7.81 8.22
CA GLY A 47 0.55 8.48 9.25
C GLY A 47 -0.32 9.01 10.37
N GLY A 48 0.34 9.51 11.43
CA GLY A 48 -0.34 10.04 12.61
C GLY A 48 -0.76 8.98 13.62
N PRO A 49 -1.20 9.43 14.82
CA PRO A 49 -1.49 8.54 15.93
C PRO A 49 -2.78 7.71 15.76
N GLN A 50 -3.66 8.04 14.81
CA GLN A 50 -4.88 7.27 14.54
C GLN A 50 -4.65 6.15 13.52
N ALA A 51 -3.52 6.16 12.79
CA ALA A 51 -3.24 5.17 11.76
C ALA A 51 -2.93 3.79 12.37
N LEU A 52 -3.68 2.79 11.94
CA LEU A 52 -3.50 1.41 12.38
C LEU A 52 -2.58 0.66 11.40
N VAL A 53 -1.62 -0.07 11.94
CA VAL A 53 -0.91 -1.11 11.21
C VAL A 53 -1.69 -2.43 11.32
N ARG A 54 -1.53 -3.34 10.37
CA ARG A 54 -2.16 -4.69 10.42
C ARG A 54 -3.69 -4.68 10.59
N TYR A 55 -4.35 -3.58 10.26
CA TYR A 55 -5.81 -3.45 10.40
C TYR A 55 -6.59 -4.52 9.63
N ALA A 56 -6.04 -4.98 8.49
CA ALA A 56 -6.67 -6.02 7.70
C ALA A 56 -6.66 -7.39 8.41
N GLU A 57 -5.59 -7.71 9.12
CA GLU A 57 -5.50 -8.90 9.98
C GLU A 57 -6.44 -8.76 11.18
N LEU A 58 -6.42 -7.59 11.82
CA LEU A 58 -7.29 -7.31 12.95
C LEU A 58 -8.77 -7.48 12.59
N LEU A 59 -9.22 -6.93 11.45
CA LEU A 59 -10.60 -7.08 10.97
C LEU A 59 -11.00 -8.55 10.75
N GLY A 60 -10.04 -9.41 10.41
CA GLY A 60 -10.24 -10.86 10.30
C GLY A 60 -10.19 -11.62 11.64
N ALA A 61 -9.77 -10.98 12.72
CA ALA A 61 -9.64 -11.57 14.03
C ALA A 61 -10.90 -11.32 14.91
N PRO A 62 -11.18 -12.16 15.94
CA PRO A 62 -12.34 -11.98 16.81
C PRO A 62 -12.41 -10.59 17.46
N ALA A 63 -11.28 -10.05 17.93
CA ALA A 63 -11.23 -8.70 18.52
C ALA A 63 -11.61 -7.60 17.51
N GLY A 64 -11.20 -7.73 16.26
CA GLY A 64 -11.58 -6.79 15.20
C GLY A 64 -13.05 -6.92 14.79
N ALA A 65 -13.59 -8.12 14.78
CA ALA A 65 -15.03 -8.36 14.57
C ALA A 65 -15.87 -7.70 15.66
N GLU A 66 -15.46 -7.82 16.94
CA GLU A 66 -16.12 -7.16 18.07
C GLU A 66 -16.07 -5.63 17.93
N LEU A 67 -14.88 -5.07 17.68
CA LEU A 67 -14.69 -3.62 17.54
C LEU A 67 -15.46 -3.06 16.34
N SER A 68 -15.36 -3.71 15.18
CA SER A 68 -16.10 -3.28 13.99
C SER A 68 -17.61 -3.41 14.18
N GLY A 69 -18.09 -4.39 14.94
CA GLY A 69 -19.50 -4.54 15.35
C GLY A 69 -20.01 -3.38 16.21
N ARG A 70 -19.12 -2.66 16.88
CA ARG A 70 -19.44 -1.47 17.70
C ARG A 70 -19.29 -0.16 16.92
N ALA A 71 -18.76 -0.19 15.71
CA ALA A 71 -18.66 0.99 14.86
C ALA A 71 -20.05 1.48 14.46
N GLN A 72 -20.21 2.79 14.39
CA GLN A 72 -21.48 3.47 14.11
C GLN A 72 -21.47 4.19 12.78
N ARG A 73 -20.32 4.44 12.18
CA ARG A 73 -20.16 5.13 10.91
C ARG A 73 -18.77 4.83 10.32
N VAL A 74 -18.69 4.79 9.00
CA VAL A 74 -17.42 4.73 8.27
C VAL A 74 -17.35 5.88 7.28
N LEU A 75 -16.22 6.57 7.29
CA LEU A 75 -15.90 7.59 6.30
C LEU A 75 -14.89 7.01 5.32
N VAL A 76 -15.20 7.00 4.04
CA VAL A 76 -14.35 6.43 2.98
C VAL A 76 -13.85 7.54 2.07
N LEU A 77 -12.53 7.59 1.85
CA LEU A 77 -11.90 8.48 0.89
C LEU A 77 -11.07 7.65 -0.11
N GLY A 78 -11.10 8.04 -1.38
CA GLY A 78 -10.39 7.31 -2.43
C GLY A 78 -11.00 5.94 -2.71
N ARG A 79 -10.15 4.99 -3.13
CA ARG A 79 -10.56 3.66 -3.60
C ARG A 79 -9.89 2.53 -2.81
N PRO A 80 -10.45 2.11 -1.66
CA PRO A 80 -9.97 0.92 -0.95
C PRO A 80 -10.17 -0.32 -1.81
N SER A 81 -9.10 -1.10 -2.02
CA SER A 81 -9.14 -2.21 -2.97
C SER A 81 -8.17 -3.36 -2.67
N LEU A 82 -7.45 -3.32 -1.55
CA LEU A 82 -6.38 -4.27 -1.30
C LEU A 82 -6.82 -5.54 -0.58
N THR A 83 -7.73 -5.43 0.39
CA THR A 83 -8.04 -6.54 1.30
C THR A 83 -9.52 -6.87 1.37
N ARG A 84 -9.81 -8.19 1.46
CA ARG A 84 -11.19 -8.70 1.58
C ARG A 84 -11.85 -8.28 2.90
N SER A 85 -11.08 -8.14 3.98
CA SER A 85 -11.62 -7.74 5.28
C SER A 85 -12.12 -6.29 5.29
N VAL A 86 -11.43 -5.37 4.60
CA VAL A 86 -11.92 -4.00 4.39
C VAL A 86 -13.15 -4.01 3.48
N THR A 87 -13.13 -4.77 2.38
CA THR A 87 -14.31 -4.91 1.52
C THR A 87 -15.51 -5.47 2.29
N ALA A 88 -15.32 -6.45 3.16
CA ALA A 88 -16.38 -7.00 4.01
C ALA A 88 -16.91 -5.98 5.02
N LEU A 89 -16.04 -5.15 5.62
CA LEU A 89 -16.45 -4.04 6.47
C LEU A 89 -17.34 -3.05 5.70
N LEU A 90 -16.92 -2.68 4.49
CA LEU A 90 -17.64 -1.73 3.63
C LEU A 90 -18.91 -2.32 3.01
N ALA A 91 -19.08 -3.64 2.99
CA ALA A 91 -20.29 -4.32 2.51
C ALA A 91 -21.39 -4.44 3.57
N ARG A 92 -21.18 -3.95 4.78
CA ARG A 92 -22.17 -4.03 5.88
C ARG A 92 -23.34 -3.08 5.63
N SER A 93 -24.53 -3.65 5.56
CA SER A 93 -25.78 -2.88 5.38
C SER A 93 -26.31 -2.22 6.66
N ASP A 94 -25.82 -2.65 7.82
CA ASP A 94 -26.17 -2.11 9.14
C ASP A 94 -25.28 -0.93 9.59
N LEU A 95 -24.22 -0.63 8.80
CA LEU A 95 -23.23 0.39 9.11
C LEU A 95 -23.30 1.53 8.09
N PRO A 96 -23.67 2.75 8.47
CA PRO A 96 -23.67 3.91 7.57
C PRO A 96 -22.27 4.19 7.02
N ILE A 97 -22.16 4.24 5.71
CA ILE A 97 -20.91 4.50 4.98
C ILE A 97 -21.05 5.79 4.21
N ASP A 98 -20.22 6.76 4.51
CA ASP A 98 -20.13 8.03 3.80
C ASP A 98 -18.88 8.04 2.92
N VAL A 99 -19.06 8.38 1.65
CA VAL A 99 -17.96 8.53 0.70
C VAL A 99 -17.65 10.00 0.51
N VAL A 100 -16.40 10.39 0.73
CA VAL A 100 -15.89 11.74 0.42
C VAL A 100 -15.06 11.66 -0.87
N THR A 101 -15.40 12.47 -1.84
CA THR A 101 -14.75 12.48 -3.16
C THR A 101 -14.44 13.90 -3.64
N ALA A 102 -13.30 14.06 -4.32
CA ALA A 102 -12.93 15.31 -4.98
C ALA A 102 -13.25 15.31 -6.49
N THR A 103 -13.92 14.26 -6.98
CA THR A 103 -14.22 14.09 -8.41
C THR A 103 -15.67 13.64 -8.60
N ALA A 104 -16.16 13.74 -9.83
CA ALA A 104 -17.49 13.21 -10.20
C ALA A 104 -17.56 11.67 -10.22
N ARG A 105 -16.42 11.00 -10.01
CA ARG A 105 -16.35 9.53 -9.91
C ARG A 105 -15.92 9.15 -8.50
N TRP A 106 -16.63 8.23 -7.90
CA TRP A 106 -16.30 7.66 -6.60
C TRP A 106 -16.36 6.13 -6.64
N THR A 107 -15.79 5.50 -5.65
CA THR A 107 -15.84 4.05 -5.53
C THR A 107 -16.78 3.65 -4.39
N ASP A 108 -17.75 2.85 -4.72
CA ASP A 108 -18.64 2.15 -3.78
C ASP A 108 -18.65 0.67 -4.17
N VAL A 109 -17.70 -0.09 -3.63
CA VAL A 109 -17.43 -1.48 -4.05
C VAL A 109 -18.61 -2.39 -3.80
N ALA A 110 -19.38 -2.13 -2.77
CA ALA A 110 -20.49 -2.98 -2.34
C ALA A 110 -21.87 -2.39 -2.62
N GLY A 111 -21.96 -1.17 -3.15
CA GLY A 111 -23.24 -0.48 -3.35
C GLY A 111 -23.93 -0.13 -2.03
N THR A 112 -23.17 0.14 -0.97
CA THR A 112 -23.67 0.36 0.40
C THR A 112 -23.53 1.79 0.90
N ALA A 113 -22.99 2.70 0.08
CA ALA A 113 -22.82 4.10 0.47
C ALA A 113 -24.16 4.73 0.83
N ALA A 114 -24.26 5.22 2.08
CA ALA A 114 -25.42 5.93 2.58
C ALA A 114 -25.48 7.37 2.04
N ALA A 115 -24.30 7.99 1.84
CA ALA A 115 -24.18 9.31 1.27
C ALA A 115 -22.82 9.48 0.55
N VAL A 116 -22.82 10.40 -0.44
CA VAL A 116 -21.60 10.80 -1.16
C VAL A 116 -21.43 12.31 -1.04
N HIS A 117 -20.28 12.75 -0.57
CA HIS A 117 -19.95 14.14 -0.30
C HIS A 117 -18.84 14.62 -1.23
N ALA A 118 -19.18 15.51 -2.15
CA ALA A 118 -18.18 16.13 -3.03
C ALA A 118 -17.47 17.26 -2.28
N VAL A 119 -16.14 17.28 -2.34
CA VAL A 119 -15.30 18.32 -1.74
C VAL A 119 -14.49 19.02 -2.83
N GLY A 120 -14.55 20.36 -2.85
CA GLY A 120 -13.72 21.19 -3.69
C GLY A 120 -12.32 21.44 -3.10
N PRO A 121 -11.44 22.12 -3.84
CA PRO A 121 -10.11 22.50 -3.31
C PRO A 121 -10.16 23.38 -2.06
N GLY A 122 -11.22 24.20 -1.90
CA GLY A 122 -11.42 25.07 -0.74
C GLY A 122 -12.06 24.39 0.46
N ASP A 123 -12.63 23.17 0.31
CA ASP A 123 -13.40 22.47 1.35
C ASP A 123 -12.57 21.43 2.10
N ARG A 124 -11.23 21.57 2.07
CA ARG A 124 -10.29 20.58 2.63
C ARG A 124 -9.87 20.89 4.07
N ASP A 125 -10.70 21.66 4.76
CA ASP A 125 -10.59 21.87 6.21
C ASP A 125 -11.31 20.75 6.96
N ALA A 126 -10.56 19.94 7.71
CA ALA A 126 -11.13 18.76 8.38
C ALA A 126 -12.19 19.14 9.45
N PRO A 127 -11.97 20.12 10.33
CA PRO A 127 -12.99 20.58 11.27
C PRO A 127 -14.27 21.08 10.59
N GLY A 128 -14.13 21.91 9.55
CA GLY A 128 -15.28 22.44 8.81
C GLY A 128 -16.07 21.33 8.10
N LEU A 129 -15.38 20.38 7.46
CA LEU A 129 -16.04 19.24 6.83
C LEU A 129 -16.69 18.32 7.86
N ALA A 130 -16.04 18.03 8.98
CA ALA A 130 -16.63 17.23 10.06
C ALA A 130 -17.92 17.87 10.59
N ALA A 131 -17.92 19.17 10.81
CA ALA A 131 -19.10 19.93 11.23
C ALA A 131 -20.22 19.89 10.17
N ALA A 132 -19.90 20.10 8.89
CA ALA A 132 -20.85 20.05 7.79
C ALA A 132 -21.51 18.66 7.64
N LEU A 133 -20.76 17.59 7.92
CA LEU A 133 -21.26 16.21 7.88
C LEU A 133 -21.89 15.75 9.20
N GLY A 134 -21.92 16.59 10.22
CA GLY A 134 -22.44 16.25 11.54
C GLY A 134 -21.66 15.12 12.21
N LEU A 135 -20.33 15.08 11.99
CA LEU A 135 -19.44 14.11 12.60
C LEU A 135 -18.97 14.65 13.97
N GLU A 136 -18.90 13.76 14.94
CA GLU A 136 -18.45 14.10 16.28
C GLU A 136 -17.22 13.25 16.65
N PRO A 137 -16.25 13.81 17.42
CA PRO A 137 -15.12 13.07 17.92
C PRO A 137 -15.53 11.84 18.73
N ALA A 138 -14.79 10.76 18.57
CA ALA A 138 -14.98 9.56 19.37
C ALA A 138 -14.48 9.76 20.82
N PRO A 139 -14.97 8.96 21.79
CA PRO A 139 -14.31 8.87 23.07
C PRO A 139 -12.86 8.40 22.91
N PRO A 140 -11.88 8.96 23.68
CA PRO A 140 -10.46 8.58 23.56
C PRO A 140 -10.21 7.07 23.75
N SER A 141 -11.10 6.39 24.46
CA SER A 141 -11.05 4.93 24.64
C SER A 141 -11.31 4.14 23.35
N TRP A 142 -11.91 4.77 22.33
CA TRP A 142 -12.27 4.10 21.07
C TRP A 142 -11.03 3.77 20.24
N THR A 143 -10.24 4.76 19.84
CA THR A 143 -9.00 4.58 19.09
C THR A 143 -7.98 3.76 19.88
N ALA A 144 -7.87 4.00 21.20
CA ALA A 144 -7.03 3.21 22.08
C ALA A 144 -7.42 1.73 22.13
N ALA A 145 -8.72 1.38 22.01
CA ALA A 145 -9.14 -0.01 21.95
C ALA A 145 -8.68 -0.71 20.66
N TRP A 146 -8.70 -0.02 19.54
CA TRP A 146 -8.20 -0.54 18.28
C TRP A 146 -6.68 -0.76 18.30
N HIS A 147 -5.91 0.17 18.84
CA HIS A 147 -4.46 -0.01 19.00
C HIS A 147 -4.13 -1.20 19.90
N ARG A 148 -4.77 -1.31 21.09
CA ARG A 148 -4.57 -2.48 21.96
C ARG A 148 -4.92 -3.80 21.28
N ALA A 149 -5.93 -3.80 20.42
CA ALA A 149 -6.30 -5.01 19.69
C ALA A 149 -5.28 -5.36 18.60
N VAL A 150 -4.66 -4.36 17.96
CA VAL A 150 -3.51 -4.56 17.05
C VAL A 150 -2.30 -5.11 17.81
N ASP A 151 -1.97 -4.52 18.97
CA ASP A 151 -0.86 -4.96 19.83
C ASP A 151 -1.04 -6.39 20.36
N GLY A 152 -2.29 -6.85 20.45
CA GLY A 152 -2.63 -8.22 20.83
C GLY A 152 -2.54 -9.26 19.69
N LEU A 153 -2.27 -8.84 18.46
CA LEU A 153 -2.06 -9.77 17.33
C LEU A 153 -0.70 -10.47 17.49
N PRO A 154 -0.58 -11.75 17.10
CA PRO A 154 0.71 -12.44 17.07
C PRO A 154 1.74 -11.65 16.27
N ASP A 155 2.97 -11.55 16.77
CA ASP A 155 4.04 -10.87 16.06
C ASP A 155 4.33 -11.55 14.71
N PRO A 156 4.59 -10.77 13.65
CA PRO A 156 5.05 -11.35 12.40
C PRO A 156 6.43 -12.00 12.62
N PRO A 157 6.73 -13.10 11.91
CA PRO A 157 8.02 -13.79 12.06
C PRO A 157 9.18 -12.85 11.74
N GLU A 158 10.19 -12.83 12.61
CA GLU A 158 11.42 -12.08 12.35
C GLU A 158 12.24 -12.74 11.25
N GLY A 159 12.60 -11.99 10.22
CA GLY A 159 13.38 -12.49 9.09
C GLY A 159 14.89 -12.55 9.35
N GLY A 160 15.40 -11.86 10.36
CA GLY A 160 16.85 -11.75 10.63
C GLY A 160 17.62 -11.22 9.41
N GLU A 161 18.71 -11.90 9.05
CA GLU A 161 19.53 -11.60 7.86
C GLU A 161 19.03 -12.27 6.58
N ALA A 162 18.03 -13.14 6.66
CA ALA A 162 17.45 -13.77 5.48
C ALA A 162 16.64 -12.76 4.66
N LEU A 163 16.78 -12.86 3.34
CA LEU A 163 16.01 -12.06 2.39
C LEU A 163 14.58 -12.62 2.30
N THR A 164 13.72 -12.16 3.20
CA THR A 164 12.28 -12.47 3.12
C THR A 164 11.56 -11.42 2.28
N PRO A 165 10.51 -11.80 1.51
CA PRO A 165 9.75 -10.83 0.73
C PRO A 165 9.18 -9.68 1.55
N ASP A 166 8.76 -9.94 2.79
CA ASP A 166 8.26 -8.93 3.73
C ASP A 166 9.38 -7.97 4.17
N GLY A 167 10.54 -8.51 4.56
CA GLY A 167 11.71 -7.73 4.96
C GLY A 167 12.24 -6.84 3.83
N VAL A 168 12.26 -7.37 2.60
CA VAL A 168 12.67 -6.61 1.40
C VAL A 168 11.72 -5.45 1.14
N ALA A 169 10.40 -5.70 1.15
CA ALA A 169 9.40 -4.65 0.94
C ALA A 169 9.52 -3.53 1.98
N LEU A 170 9.68 -3.89 3.26
CA LEU A 170 9.87 -2.92 4.35
C LEU A 170 11.18 -2.13 4.23
N ALA A 171 12.29 -2.78 3.84
CA ALA A 171 13.57 -2.11 3.65
C ALA A 171 13.50 -1.08 2.51
N VAL A 172 12.85 -1.43 1.40
CA VAL A 172 12.63 -0.50 0.27
C VAL A 172 11.75 0.66 0.72
N TYR A 173 10.62 0.38 1.37
CA TYR A 173 9.73 1.42 1.90
C TYR A 173 10.46 2.40 2.83
N ALA A 174 11.23 1.86 3.79
CA ALA A 174 12.00 2.68 4.72
C ALA A 174 13.09 3.52 4.03
N SER A 175 13.63 3.07 2.89
CA SER A 175 14.63 3.81 2.11
C SER A 175 14.04 4.93 1.24
N CYS A 176 12.72 4.99 1.15
CA CYS A 176 11.94 6.03 0.45
C CYS A 176 11.19 6.94 1.44
N ASP A 177 11.49 6.86 2.73
CA ASP A 177 10.84 7.67 3.76
C ASP A 177 11.44 9.09 3.77
N PRO A 178 10.65 10.14 3.46
CA PRO A 178 11.13 11.52 3.45
C PRO A 178 11.58 12.03 4.83
N ALA A 179 11.17 11.37 5.92
CA ALA A 179 11.67 11.68 7.25
C ALA A 179 13.10 11.19 7.50
N ARG A 180 13.62 10.29 6.66
CA ARG A 180 14.93 9.65 6.81
C ARG A 180 16.02 10.20 5.88
N ALA A 181 15.64 10.90 4.83
CA ALA A 181 16.56 11.48 3.86
C ALA A 181 16.03 12.80 3.33
N GLU A 182 16.90 13.80 3.22
CA GLU A 182 16.57 15.13 2.66
C GLU A 182 16.00 15.03 1.24
N ARG A 183 16.45 14.03 0.48
CA ARG A 183 15.97 13.69 -0.87
C ARG A 183 15.68 12.19 -0.94
N ALA A 184 14.55 11.79 -0.39
CA ALA A 184 14.09 10.42 -0.49
C ALA A 184 13.59 10.14 -1.93
N PRO A 185 13.94 8.99 -2.53
CA PRO A 185 13.39 8.60 -3.83
C PRO A 185 11.87 8.41 -3.76
N ASP A 186 11.17 8.76 -4.84
CA ASP A 186 9.77 8.35 -5.00
C ASP A 186 9.67 6.83 -5.10
N LEU A 187 8.55 6.29 -4.62
CA LEU A 187 8.33 4.84 -4.57
C LEU A 187 7.22 4.44 -5.53
N VAL A 188 7.52 3.48 -6.41
CA VAL A 188 6.53 2.80 -7.27
C VAL A 188 6.35 1.36 -6.82
N LEU A 189 5.10 0.93 -6.64
CA LEU A 189 4.74 -0.38 -6.12
C LEU A 189 4.08 -1.26 -7.17
N GLY A 190 4.55 -2.49 -7.30
CA GLY A 190 3.82 -3.53 -8.02
C GLY A 190 2.48 -3.85 -7.36
N SER A 191 1.44 -3.99 -8.17
CA SER A 191 0.04 -4.17 -7.73
C SER A 191 -0.29 -5.57 -7.16
N SER A 192 0.69 -6.44 -6.97
CA SER A 192 0.54 -7.82 -6.47
C SER A 192 0.80 -7.93 -4.95
N MET A 193 1.65 -8.87 -4.53
CA MET A 193 1.99 -9.09 -3.12
C MET A 193 2.76 -7.92 -2.51
N THR A 194 3.57 -7.21 -3.27
CA THR A 194 4.41 -6.11 -2.77
C THR A 194 3.59 -5.05 -2.03
N ILE A 195 2.55 -4.51 -2.67
CA ILE A 195 1.70 -3.49 -2.04
C ILE A 195 0.93 -4.06 -0.85
N ARG A 196 0.54 -5.35 -0.88
CA ARG A 196 -0.17 -6.01 0.23
C ARG A 196 0.73 -6.25 1.43
N ARG A 197 2.02 -6.55 1.20
CA ARG A 197 3.02 -6.65 2.27
C ARG A 197 3.19 -5.31 3.00
N LEU A 198 3.27 -4.21 2.25
CA LEU A 198 3.32 -2.87 2.83
C LEU A 198 2.02 -2.48 3.53
N ASP A 199 0.87 -2.79 2.94
CA ASP A 199 -0.42 -2.55 3.59
C ASP A 199 -0.50 -3.21 4.97
N ARG A 200 -0.01 -4.44 5.06
CA ARG A 200 0.02 -5.22 6.30
C ARG A 200 1.04 -4.70 7.29
N LEU A 201 2.28 -4.42 6.88
CA LEU A 201 3.42 -4.32 7.77
C LEU A 201 4.06 -2.93 7.87
N ALA A 202 3.88 -2.05 6.87
CA ALA A 202 4.55 -0.77 6.91
C ALA A 202 4.04 0.07 8.09
N PRO A 203 4.94 0.58 8.95
CA PRO A 203 4.54 1.41 10.08
C PRO A 203 3.96 2.74 9.59
N PRO A 204 3.06 3.36 10.37
CA PRO A 204 2.62 4.72 10.10
C PRO A 204 3.78 5.72 10.18
N ALA A 205 3.80 6.68 9.28
CA ALA A 205 4.80 7.75 9.30
C ALA A 205 4.58 8.70 10.49
N CYS A 206 5.68 9.12 11.14
CA CYS A 206 5.63 10.14 12.19
C CYS A 206 5.48 11.57 11.63
N GLY A 207 5.75 11.76 10.35
CA GLY A 207 5.69 13.02 9.61
C GLY A 207 4.81 12.92 8.36
N PRO A 208 5.18 13.59 7.25
CA PRO A 208 4.55 13.37 5.97
C PRO A 208 4.63 11.89 5.60
N ALA A 209 3.50 11.29 5.24
CA ALA A 209 3.49 9.90 4.85
C ALA A 209 4.08 9.75 3.44
N PRO A 210 4.91 8.74 3.17
CA PRO A 210 5.20 8.36 1.78
C PRO A 210 3.89 8.11 1.03
N ALA A 211 3.79 8.60 -0.19
CA ALA A 211 2.65 8.38 -1.08
C ALA A 211 3.11 7.56 -2.30
N PRO A 212 3.30 6.24 -2.17
CA PRO A 212 3.75 5.43 -3.27
C PRO A 212 2.78 5.45 -4.45
N ILE A 213 3.33 5.45 -5.65
CA ILE A 213 2.57 5.31 -6.89
C ILE A 213 2.33 3.82 -7.15
N ALA A 214 1.12 3.44 -7.53
CA ALA A 214 0.82 2.09 -8.02
C ALA A 214 -0.31 2.10 -9.05
N ASN A 215 -0.24 1.19 -10.00
CA ASN A 215 -1.26 1.03 -11.04
C ASN A 215 -2.49 0.31 -10.45
N ARG A 216 -3.29 1.04 -9.66
CA ARG A 216 -4.45 0.49 -8.95
C ARG A 216 -5.75 0.44 -9.79
N GLY A 217 -5.71 0.91 -11.03
CA GLY A 217 -6.86 0.87 -11.97
C GLY A 217 -7.43 -0.54 -12.12
N LEU A 218 -6.86 -1.34 -12.99
CA LEU A 218 -7.17 -2.77 -13.15
C LEU A 218 -6.27 -3.66 -12.27
N ALA A 219 -5.28 -3.06 -11.61
CA ALA A 219 -4.32 -3.72 -10.73
C ALA A 219 -3.55 -4.88 -11.41
N GLY A 220 -3.28 -4.75 -12.71
CA GLY A 220 -2.48 -5.68 -13.50
C GLY A 220 -0.98 -5.62 -13.18
N ILE A 221 -0.21 -6.50 -13.81
CA ILE A 221 1.25 -6.55 -13.70
C ILE A 221 1.94 -5.86 -14.89
N ASP A 222 1.18 -5.40 -15.85
CA ASP A 222 1.63 -4.63 -17.02
C ASP A 222 1.80 -3.14 -16.69
N GLY A 223 2.71 -2.48 -17.40
CA GLY A 223 2.92 -1.03 -17.32
C GLY A 223 3.51 -0.49 -16.01
N THR A 224 3.90 -1.35 -15.05
CA THR A 224 4.45 -0.89 -13.77
C THR A 224 5.84 -0.30 -13.93
N LEU A 225 6.71 -0.93 -14.73
CA LEU A 225 8.06 -0.42 -15.02
C LEU A 225 8.00 0.81 -15.93
N ALA A 226 7.06 0.85 -16.89
CA ALA A 226 6.80 2.03 -17.69
C ALA A 226 6.35 3.23 -16.81
N THR A 227 5.50 3.00 -15.83
CA THR A 227 5.09 4.01 -14.85
C THR A 227 6.29 4.52 -14.04
N ALA A 228 7.13 3.60 -13.54
CA ALA A 228 8.34 3.96 -12.79
C ALA A 228 9.34 4.76 -13.64
N LEU A 229 9.50 4.38 -14.92
CA LEU A 229 10.32 5.10 -15.87
C LEU A 229 9.79 6.51 -16.11
N GLY A 230 8.49 6.64 -16.37
CA GLY A 230 7.85 7.95 -16.56
C GLY A 230 7.97 8.85 -15.34
N ALA A 231 7.78 8.30 -14.14
CA ALA A 231 7.97 9.02 -12.88
C ALA A 231 9.43 9.50 -12.73
N ALA A 232 10.43 8.64 -13.05
CA ALA A 232 11.84 9.00 -12.96
C ALA A 232 12.25 10.10 -13.96
N LEU A 233 11.67 10.08 -15.16
CA LEU A 233 11.92 11.12 -16.17
C LEU A 233 11.21 12.45 -15.86
N ALA A 234 10.14 12.42 -15.06
CA ALA A 234 9.39 13.60 -14.67
C ALA A 234 9.96 14.30 -13.42
N GLN A 235 10.88 13.66 -12.70
CA GLN A 235 11.48 14.26 -11.51
C GLN A 235 12.42 15.42 -11.83
N GLU A 236 12.23 16.54 -11.14
CA GLU A 236 13.07 17.74 -11.30
C GLU A 236 14.14 17.87 -10.21
N ASP A 237 13.93 17.26 -9.04
CA ASP A 237 14.80 17.40 -7.86
C ASP A 237 16.00 16.43 -7.83
N GLY A 238 16.00 15.43 -8.71
CA GLY A 238 17.07 14.42 -8.82
C GLY A 238 17.14 13.46 -7.63
N ALA A 239 16.05 13.24 -6.91
CA ALA A 239 15.97 12.21 -5.87
C ALA A 239 15.96 10.80 -6.47
N GLY A 240 15.45 10.64 -7.68
CA GLY A 240 15.28 9.40 -8.40
C GLY A 240 14.04 8.62 -7.93
N VAL A 241 13.78 7.49 -8.58
CA VAL A 241 12.64 6.61 -8.30
C VAL A 241 13.12 5.22 -7.92
N ARG A 242 12.51 4.64 -6.90
CA ARG A 242 12.59 3.21 -6.60
C ARG A 242 11.29 2.54 -6.96
N ALA A 243 11.38 1.48 -7.76
CA ALA A 243 10.25 0.58 -8.00
C ALA A 243 10.49 -0.74 -7.28
N VAL A 244 9.47 -1.31 -6.63
CA VAL A 244 9.55 -2.65 -6.08
C VAL A 244 8.46 -3.52 -6.68
N VAL A 245 8.87 -4.61 -7.33
CA VAL A 245 7.99 -5.50 -8.11
C VAL A 245 8.37 -6.96 -7.86
N GLY A 246 7.45 -7.88 -8.15
CA GLY A 246 7.77 -9.31 -8.23
C GLY A 246 8.43 -9.68 -9.57
N ASP A 247 9.00 -10.90 -9.61
CA ASP A 247 9.61 -11.50 -10.81
C ASP A 247 8.66 -11.52 -12.02
N LEU A 248 7.42 -11.96 -11.85
CA LEU A 248 6.43 -12.00 -12.94
C LEU A 248 6.08 -10.60 -13.46
N THR A 249 5.97 -9.61 -12.59
CA THR A 249 5.75 -8.21 -12.99
C THR A 249 6.95 -7.68 -13.77
N PHE A 250 8.17 -7.98 -13.30
CA PHE A 250 9.39 -7.58 -14.00
C PHE A 250 9.45 -8.22 -15.39
N LEU A 251 9.28 -9.52 -15.49
CA LEU A 251 9.35 -10.24 -16.79
C LEU A 251 8.27 -9.77 -17.77
N HIS A 252 7.07 -9.48 -17.27
CA HIS A 252 5.96 -9.03 -18.10
C HIS A 252 6.20 -7.63 -18.71
N ASP A 253 6.85 -6.73 -17.98
CA ASP A 253 7.01 -5.32 -18.36
C ASP A 253 8.49 -4.90 -18.58
N ALA A 254 9.43 -5.84 -18.55
CA ALA A 254 10.87 -5.56 -18.65
C ALA A 254 11.24 -4.76 -19.89
N MET A 255 10.56 -4.98 -21.03
CA MET A 255 10.84 -4.26 -22.27
C MET A 255 10.58 -2.76 -22.18
N SER A 256 9.80 -2.29 -21.22
CA SER A 256 9.62 -0.88 -20.91
C SER A 256 10.92 -0.19 -20.45
N LEU A 257 11.91 -0.95 -19.97
CA LEU A 257 13.23 -0.43 -19.61
C LEU A 257 14.15 -0.19 -20.82
N GLY A 258 13.75 -0.71 -22.00
CA GLY A 258 14.47 -0.48 -23.26
C GLY A 258 14.41 0.99 -23.64
N ARG A 259 15.57 1.58 -23.98
CA ARG A 259 15.69 3.01 -24.23
C ARG A 259 16.31 3.29 -25.59
N GLY A 260 15.75 4.29 -26.29
CA GLY A 260 16.35 4.83 -27.50
C GLY A 260 17.69 5.51 -27.22
N ARG A 261 18.58 5.52 -28.22
CA ARG A 261 19.97 6.08 -28.06
C ARG A 261 20.00 7.58 -27.73
N HIS A 262 18.94 8.30 -28.00
CA HIS A 262 18.84 9.75 -27.80
C HIS A 262 17.96 10.13 -26.62
N GLU A 263 17.40 9.14 -25.92
CA GLU A 263 16.57 9.37 -24.75
C GLU A 263 17.42 9.61 -23.49
N ALA A 264 16.89 10.41 -22.58
CA ALA A 264 17.54 10.69 -21.31
C ALA A 264 17.69 9.41 -20.46
N GLU A 265 18.75 9.33 -19.68
CA GLU A 265 18.92 8.26 -18.72
C GLU A 265 18.12 8.54 -17.46
N PRO A 266 17.16 7.65 -17.07
CA PRO A 266 16.37 7.85 -15.87
C PRO A 266 17.16 7.50 -14.61
N ASP A 267 17.00 8.25 -13.55
CA ASP A 267 17.45 7.87 -12.21
C ASP A 267 16.43 6.88 -11.62
N LEU A 268 16.49 5.62 -12.06
CA LEU A 268 15.55 4.55 -11.69
C LEU A 268 16.26 3.31 -11.12
N GLN A 269 15.85 2.91 -9.93
CA GLN A 269 16.27 1.64 -9.32
C GLN A 269 15.07 0.70 -9.19
N VAL A 270 15.11 -0.44 -9.88
CA VAL A 270 14.07 -1.48 -9.79
C VAL A 270 14.53 -2.58 -8.84
N VAL A 271 13.81 -2.79 -7.76
CA VAL A 271 14.03 -3.93 -6.83
C VAL A 271 13.07 -5.04 -7.24
N VAL A 272 13.62 -6.13 -7.74
CA VAL A 272 12.86 -7.32 -8.13
C VAL A 272 12.91 -8.32 -6.99
N VAL A 273 11.76 -8.57 -6.37
CA VAL A 273 11.58 -9.63 -5.36
C VAL A 273 11.20 -10.91 -6.11
N ASP A 274 12.18 -11.77 -6.27
CA ASP A 274 12.03 -13.04 -6.96
C ASP A 274 11.69 -14.12 -5.91
N ASP A 275 10.42 -14.47 -5.83
CA ASP A 275 9.88 -15.52 -4.96
C ASP A 275 9.38 -16.72 -5.76
N ALA A 276 9.93 -16.87 -6.99
CA ALA A 276 9.70 -17.97 -7.93
C ALA A 276 8.25 -18.08 -8.42
N GLY A 277 7.61 -16.96 -8.72
CA GLY A 277 6.34 -16.95 -9.44
C GLY A 277 5.19 -16.20 -8.77
N GLY A 278 3.96 -16.63 -9.02
CA GLY A 278 2.74 -15.95 -8.58
C GLY A 278 2.37 -16.20 -7.12
N ALA A 279 3.19 -15.75 -6.15
CA ALA A 279 2.97 -15.95 -4.72
C ALA A 279 1.60 -15.47 -4.23
N ILE A 280 0.98 -14.49 -4.89
CA ILE A 280 -0.35 -13.97 -4.53
C ILE A 280 -1.42 -15.05 -4.55
N PHE A 281 -1.32 -16.02 -5.47
CA PHE A 281 -2.32 -17.08 -5.60
C PHE A 281 -2.29 -18.07 -4.43
N SER A 282 -1.13 -18.19 -3.76
CA SER A 282 -0.99 -19.04 -2.57
C SER A 282 -1.75 -18.50 -1.36
N THR A 283 -2.17 -17.22 -1.39
CA THR A 283 -2.98 -16.60 -0.33
C THR A 283 -4.50 -16.79 -0.53
N LEU A 284 -4.89 -17.49 -1.61
CA LEU A 284 -6.28 -17.75 -1.97
C LEU A 284 -6.68 -19.17 -1.57
N GLU A 285 -7.92 -19.53 -1.82
CA GLU A 285 -8.48 -20.83 -1.46
C GLU A 285 -8.03 -21.99 -2.39
N TYR A 286 -7.51 -21.66 -3.56
CA TYR A 286 -7.16 -22.63 -4.61
C TYR A 286 -6.16 -23.71 -4.18
N PRO A 287 -5.08 -23.41 -3.41
CA PRO A 287 -4.15 -24.45 -2.96
C PRO A 287 -4.79 -25.57 -2.15
N ALA A 288 -5.87 -25.25 -1.41
CA ALA A 288 -6.57 -26.23 -0.57
C ALA A 288 -7.45 -27.21 -1.37
N VAL A 289 -7.83 -26.85 -2.60
CA VAL A 289 -8.82 -27.62 -3.40
C VAL A 289 -8.26 -28.14 -4.72
N MET A 290 -7.03 -27.79 -5.07
CA MET A 290 -6.40 -28.18 -6.34
C MET A 290 -5.23 -29.15 -6.12
N ALA A 291 -4.99 -30.03 -7.09
CA ALA A 291 -3.76 -30.83 -7.10
C ALA A 291 -2.53 -29.90 -7.19
N PRO A 292 -1.46 -30.12 -6.37
CA PRO A 292 -0.30 -29.22 -6.33
C PRO A 292 0.32 -28.93 -7.70
N ARG A 293 0.47 -29.93 -8.56
CA ARG A 293 1.03 -29.73 -9.91
C ARG A 293 0.16 -28.86 -10.83
N VAL A 294 -1.18 -28.89 -10.64
CA VAL A 294 -2.11 -28.05 -11.41
C VAL A 294 -2.03 -26.63 -10.90
N PHE A 295 -2.02 -26.45 -9.58
CA PHE A 295 -1.86 -25.14 -8.97
C PHE A 295 -0.53 -24.48 -9.38
N ASP A 296 0.57 -25.24 -9.28
CA ASP A 296 1.89 -24.76 -9.66
C ASP A 296 1.95 -24.34 -11.14
N ARG A 297 1.44 -25.17 -12.04
CA ARG A 297 1.47 -24.90 -13.48
C ARG A 297 0.65 -23.68 -13.90
N TYR A 298 -0.52 -23.46 -13.31
CA TYR A 298 -1.50 -22.50 -13.82
C TYR A 298 -1.66 -21.24 -12.95
N PHE A 299 -1.18 -21.26 -11.72
CA PHE A 299 -1.29 -20.13 -10.78
C PHE A 299 0.06 -19.59 -10.34
N THR A 300 0.92 -20.38 -9.73
CA THR A 300 2.25 -19.89 -9.36
C THR A 300 3.11 -19.65 -10.59
N ALA A 301 2.98 -20.49 -11.62
CA ALA A 301 3.63 -20.34 -12.92
C ALA A 301 5.12 -19.96 -12.79
N PRO A 302 5.94 -20.76 -12.07
CA PRO A 302 7.33 -20.44 -11.82
C PRO A 302 8.11 -20.25 -13.12
N GLN A 303 8.97 -19.24 -13.16
CA GLN A 303 9.72 -18.88 -14.36
C GLN A 303 11.19 -19.31 -14.22
N GLY A 304 11.77 -19.80 -15.31
CA GLY A 304 13.20 -20.11 -15.41
C GLY A 304 14.02 -18.99 -16.07
N ALA A 305 13.50 -17.78 -16.18
CA ALA A 305 14.15 -16.68 -16.85
C ALA A 305 15.28 -16.08 -16.00
N ASP A 306 16.42 -15.74 -16.61
CA ASP A 306 17.49 -14.98 -15.95
C ASP A 306 17.12 -13.50 -15.89
N VAL A 307 16.47 -13.10 -14.79
CA VAL A 307 16.10 -11.70 -14.49
C VAL A 307 17.32 -10.77 -14.58
N ALA A 308 18.45 -11.20 -14.01
CA ALA A 308 19.67 -10.39 -13.99
C ALA A 308 20.29 -10.25 -15.39
N GLY A 309 20.28 -11.32 -16.19
CA GLY A 309 20.73 -11.31 -17.59
C GLY A 309 19.87 -10.40 -18.46
N LEU A 310 18.56 -10.50 -18.33
CA LEU A 310 17.62 -9.63 -19.04
C LEU A 310 17.81 -8.16 -18.68
N ALA A 311 17.95 -7.84 -17.39
CA ALA A 311 18.19 -6.48 -16.93
C ALA A 311 19.49 -5.88 -17.55
N ARG A 312 20.58 -6.66 -17.57
CA ARG A 312 21.84 -6.23 -18.20
C ARG A 312 21.69 -6.01 -19.72
N ALA A 313 20.95 -6.90 -20.40
CA ALA A 313 20.70 -6.75 -21.84
C ALA A 313 19.93 -5.46 -22.18
N LEU A 314 19.10 -4.97 -21.23
CA LEU A 314 18.38 -3.71 -21.33
C LEU A 314 19.21 -2.50 -20.84
N GLY A 315 20.49 -2.69 -20.52
CA GLY A 315 21.43 -1.61 -20.14
C GLY A 315 21.42 -1.26 -18.65
N ALA A 316 20.73 -2.02 -17.79
CA ALA A 316 20.71 -1.77 -16.37
C ALA A 316 22.00 -2.25 -15.67
N ARG A 317 22.47 -1.50 -14.65
CA ARG A 317 23.43 -2.02 -13.69
C ARG A 317 22.72 -2.98 -12.73
N VAL A 318 23.30 -4.14 -12.46
CA VAL A 318 22.64 -5.18 -11.68
C VAL A 318 23.42 -5.47 -10.40
N SER A 319 22.72 -5.48 -9.27
CA SER A 319 23.22 -6.00 -7.99
C SER A 319 22.34 -7.18 -7.52
N ARG A 320 22.97 -8.11 -6.79
CA ARG A 320 22.31 -9.33 -6.27
C ARG A 320 22.70 -9.50 -4.79
N PRO A 321 22.10 -8.74 -3.88
CA PRO A 321 22.34 -8.91 -2.44
C PRO A 321 21.89 -10.31 -2.00
N ARG A 322 22.61 -10.88 -1.03
CA ARG A 322 22.37 -12.21 -0.46
C ARG A 322 21.86 -12.15 0.98
N THR A 323 21.99 -10.98 1.62
CA THR A 323 21.56 -10.74 2.99
C THR A 323 20.78 -9.42 3.09
N MET A 324 20.02 -9.27 4.17
CA MET A 324 19.33 -8.00 4.45
C MET A 324 20.31 -6.85 4.68
N SER A 325 21.48 -7.10 5.26
CA SER A 325 22.53 -6.11 5.42
C SER A 325 23.08 -5.62 4.08
N GLU A 326 23.38 -6.54 3.15
CA GLU A 326 23.79 -6.17 1.79
C GLU A 326 22.70 -5.38 1.05
N LEU A 327 21.44 -5.80 1.17
CA LEU A 327 20.33 -5.07 0.58
C LEU A 327 20.24 -3.64 1.13
N ARG A 328 20.26 -3.46 2.46
CA ARG A 328 20.24 -2.14 3.09
C ARG A 328 21.41 -1.27 2.64
N HIS A 329 22.60 -1.85 2.48
CA HIS A 329 23.77 -1.13 1.95
C HIS A 329 23.52 -0.61 0.51
N VAL A 330 22.96 -1.45 -0.37
CA VAL A 330 22.59 -1.04 -1.74
C VAL A 330 21.53 0.07 -1.72
N LEU A 331 20.52 -0.04 -0.84
CA LEU A 331 19.42 0.93 -0.73
C LEU A 331 19.85 2.25 -0.07
N ALA A 332 20.92 2.28 0.69
CA ALA A 332 21.47 3.50 1.29
C ALA A 332 22.12 4.42 0.26
N GLY A 333 22.52 3.89 -0.90
CA GLY A 333 23.09 4.67 -1.98
C GLY A 333 22.05 5.53 -2.71
N PRO A 334 22.48 6.64 -3.36
CA PRO A 334 21.59 7.44 -4.19
C PRO A 334 21.13 6.65 -5.41
N VAL A 335 19.92 6.93 -5.86
CA VAL A 335 19.42 6.40 -7.14
C VAL A 335 20.05 7.21 -8.27
N ARG A 336 20.84 6.54 -9.11
CA ARG A 336 21.52 7.17 -10.27
C ARG A 336 21.53 6.23 -11.45
N GLY A 337 21.05 6.71 -12.59
CA GLY A 337 20.91 5.90 -13.81
C GLY A 337 20.04 4.68 -13.62
N LEU A 338 19.89 3.87 -14.65
CA LEU A 338 19.08 2.65 -14.58
C LEU A 338 19.82 1.53 -13.84
N SER A 339 19.20 1.01 -12.78
CA SER A 339 19.73 -0.10 -12.00
C SER A 339 18.64 -1.09 -11.59
N VAL A 340 19.02 -2.37 -11.48
CA VAL A 340 18.13 -3.45 -11.01
C VAL A 340 18.80 -4.17 -9.84
N VAL A 341 18.07 -4.28 -8.75
CA VAL A 341 18.44 -5.06 -7.56
C VAL A 341 17.63 -6.35 -7.60
N HIS A 342 18.27 -7.45 -8.01
CA HIS A 342 17.62 -8.75 -8.06
C HIS A 342 17.77 -9.48 -6.74
N VAL A 343 16.66 -9.64 -6.01
CA VAL A 343 16.60 -10.25 -4.69
C VAL A 343 15.90 -11.60 -4.78
N CYS A 344 16.66 -12.69 -4.61
CA CYS A 344 16.10 -14.03 -4.51
C CYS A 344 15.56 -14.26 -3.09
N ALA A 345 14.24 -14.27 -2.95
CA ALA A 345 13.55 -14.39 -1.68
C ALA A 345 12.70 -15.68 -1.64
N GLY A 346 13.34 -16.84 -1.59
CA GLY A 346 12.62 -18.12 -1.58
C GLY A 346 13.31 -19.27 -2.34
N GLY A 347 14.60 -19.14 -2.61
CA GLY A 347 15.40 -20.25 -3.19
C GLY A 347 15.42 -20.23 -4.71
N CYS A 348 15.84 -19.15 -5.32
CA CYS A 348 16.33 -19.15 -6.69
C CYS A 348 17.62 -19.99 -6.72
N GLY A 349 17.50 -21.29 -7.03
CA GLY A 349 18.59 -22.23 -7.21
C GLY A 349 19.09 -22.25 -8.64
#